data_417f26623e489cb9f64f09b95a4cf5ca
#
_entry.id   417f26623e489cb9f64f09b95a4cf5ca
#
_cell.length_a   1.000
_cell.length_b   1.000
_cell.length_c   1.000
_cell.angle_alpha   90.00
_cell.angle_beta   90.00
_cell.angle_gamma   90.00
#
_symmetry.space_group_name_H-M   'P 1'
#
loop_
_entity.id
_entity.type
_entity.pdbx_description
1 polymer ?
#
loop_
_entity_poly.entity_id
_entity_poly.type
_entity_poly.pdbx_seq_one_letter_code
_entity_poly.pdbx_strand_id
1 'polypeptide(L)'
;MGELMKFKLNALCAAVAVSVAAPAVVHANSSLNKLMNNSSNWAAPAGDFFNQRHTKLKQINKSNVNKLQMAWSFSTGVLRGHEGGPLVIGDTLYIHSAFPNKVFAINLADQTIKWKYEPKQDPSVIPVMCCDTVNRGLAYAEGKIFLQQADTTLVALNAKNGKVVWSTKNGNPKVGETNTNAPHVFKDKVITGISGGEFGVQGFVAAYDINSGKKVWKAYSVGPDDQLMFDPKKTMAWNNGKMQPVGKNSSLKTWEGDQWKIGGGTTWGWYSYDPKNNMMYYGSGNPSTWNPKQRPGDNKWSMTIFARDVDTGMAKWAYQMTPHDEWDYDGINEVPLFDGKDKNGKKRGMLAHFDRNGFAYTMDRNTGELLVAEKFDPAVNWATHVDMKSGRPQVLAKYSTHIQGEDVNTKGICPAALGSKDQQPVSFDPATGYFLVPTNHVCMDYEPFRVEYTAGQPYVGATLSMFPAPNSHGGMGNVIAWNPTQGKIEWSIPEKFSVWAGTLTTATGVGFYATLDARLKAVDVKSGKILWTSPKLPSGSIGNVHSWEHRGKQYVGILTGIGGWAGIGLAAGLEKDTDGLGAVGGYRELAKYTDLGGTLMVFALPN
;
A
#
# COMPACT_ATOMS: atom_id res chain seq x y z
N MET A 1 -32.68 93.31 -2.34
CA MET A 1 -32.58 92.78 -3.68
C MET A 1 -31.31 91.85 -3.61
N GLY A 2 -31.50 90.56 -3.61
CA GLY A 2 -30.46 89.65 -3.53
C GLY A 2 -31.02 88.24 -3.49
N GLU A 3 -30.98 87.53 -4.61
CA GLU A 3 -31.51 86.15 -4.76
C GLU A 3 -30.61 85.14 -4.04
N LEU A 4 -31.29 84.28 -3.27
CA LEU A 4 -30.64 83.09 -2.68
C LEU A 4 -30.58 81.98 -3.73
N MET A 5 -29.36 81.58 -4.13
CA MET A 5 -29.12 80.34 -4.87
C MET A 5 -29.12 79.15 -3.94
N LYS A 6 -30.05 78.19 -4.12
CA LYS A 6 -30.09 76.91 -3.41
C LYS A 6 -29.23 75.91 -4.14
N PHE A 7 -28.12 75.43 -3.48
CA PHE A 7 -27.41 74.27 -3.91
C PHE A 7 -28.10 72.99 -3.43
N LYS A 8 -28.47 72.14 -4.36
CA LYS A 8 -28.90 70.77 -4.10
C LYS A 8 -27.67 69.86 -4.01
N LEU A 9 -27.46 69.26 -2.82
CA LEU A 9 -26.46 68.20 -2.61
C LEU A 9 -27.04 66.86 -3.06
N ASN A 10 -26.52 66.30 -4.14
CA ASN A 10 -26.83 64.92 -4.53
C ASN A 10 -25.87 64.02 -3.76
N ALA A 11 -26.41 63.22 -2.82
CA ALA A 11 -25.67 62.13 -2.16
C ALA A 11 -25.62 60.91 -3.08
N LEU A 12 -24.44 60.59 -3.59
CA LEU A 12 -24.16 59.36 -4.31
C LEU A 12 -23.89 58.26 -3.28
N CYS A 13 -24.85 57.37 -3.07
CA CYS A 13 -24.65 56.13 -2.33
C CYS A 13 -23.83 55.15 -3.20
N ALA A 14 -22.53 54.99 -2.96
CA ALA A 14 -21.74 53.93 -3.50
C ALA A 14 -22.03 52.62 -2.72
N ALA A 15 -22.79 51.71 -3.34
CA ALA A 15 -22.96 50.36 -2.81
C ALA A 15 -21.70 49.57 -3.02
N VAL A 16 -20.93 49.33 -1.96
CA VAL A 16 -19.82 48.38 -1.97
C VAL A 16 -20.39 46.98 -1.95
N ALA A 17 -20.41 46.33 -3.10
CA ALA A 17 -20.72 44.91 -3.21
C ALA A 17 -19.54 44.12 -2.61
N VAL A 18 -19.70 43.66 -1.37
CA VAL A 18 -18.79 42.65 -0.78
C VAL A 18 -19.13 41.33 -1.45
N SER A 19 -18.33 40.94 -2.44
CA SER A 19 -18.37 39.59 -2.98
C SER A 19 -17.83 38.62 -1.91
N VAL A 20 -18.73 37.97 -1.19
CA VAL A 20 -18.38 36.79 -0.37
C VAL A 20 -18.00 35.71 -1.36
N ALA A 21 -16.68 35.50 -1.54
CA ALA A 21 -16.19 34.34 -2.25
C ALA A 21 -16.67 33.11 -1.47
N ALA A 22 -17.63 32.37 -2.02
CA ALA A 22 -17.97 31.05 -1.51
C ALA A 22 -16.66 30.21 -1.48
N PRO A 23 -16.40 29.45 -0.40
CA PRO A 23 -15.25 28.57 -0.39
C PRO A 23 -15.34 27.66 -1.60
N ALA A 24 -14.27 27.64 -2.42
CA ALA A 24 -14.17 26.74 -3.54
C ALA A 24 -14.32 25.32 -2.99
N VAL A 25 -15.40 24.63 -3.35
CA VAL A 25 -15.59 23.23 -3.00
C VAL A 25 -14.45 22.48 -3.64
N VAL A 26 -13.58 21.93 -2.81
CA VAL A 26 -12.43 21.12 -3.23
C VAL A 26 -12.99 19.89 -3.95
N HIS A 27 -13.00 19.91 -5.27
CA HIS A 27 -13.48 18.79 -6.06
C HIS A 27 -12.33 17.81 -6.23
N ALA A 28 -12.46 16.61 -5.64
CA ALA A 28 -11.74 15.43 -6.11
C ALA A 28 -11.87 15.36 -7.63
N ASN A 29 -10.88 14.77 -8.36
CA ASN A 29 -10.99 14.62 -9.81
C ASN A 29 -12.41 14.14 -10.18
N SER A 30 -13.23 15.04 -10.70
CA SER A 30 -14.68 14.82 -10.81
C SER A 30 -15.01 13.71 -11.80
N SER A 31 -14.20 13.55 -12.85
CA SER A 31 -14.37 12.50 -13.85
C SER A 31 -14.01 11.12 -13.27
N LEU A 32 -12.91 11.01 -12.54
CA LEU A 32 -12.48 9.78 -11.87
C LEU A 32 -13.48 9.40 -10.76
N ASN A 33 -13.92 10.37 -9.97
CA ASN A 33 -14.92 10.13 -8.90
C ASN A 33 -16.25 9.59 -9.47
N LYS A 34 -16.71 10.11 -10.60
CA LYS A 34 -17.88 9.59 -11.31
C LYS A 34 -17.69 8.14 -11.75
N LEU A 35 -16.53 7.78 -12.26
CA LEU A 35 -16.21 6.41 -12.68
C LEU A 35 -16.17 5.44 -11.49
N MET A 36 -15.54 5.82 -10.37
CA MET A 36 -15.48 5.00 -9.15
C MET A 36 -16.86 4.82 -8.49
N ASN A 37 -17.76 5.80 -8.61
CA ASN A 37 -19.12 5.69 -8.10
C ASN A 37 -20.04 4.80 -8.98
N ASN A 38 -19.61 4.47 -10.20
CA ASN A 38 -20.26 3.48 -11.05
C ASN A 38 -19.63 2.10 -10.82
N SER A 39 -20.32 1.22 -10.12
CA SER A 39 -19.82 -0.10 -9.71
C SER A 39 -19.52 -1.05 -10.89
N SER A 40 -19.93 -0.72 -12.12
CA SER A 40 -19.53 -1.46 -13.32
C SER A 40 -18.05 -1.29 -13.62
N ASN A 41 -17.40 -0.22 -13.11
CA ASN A 41 -15.98 0.05 -13.27
C ASN A 41 -15.18 -0.44 -12.05
N TRP A 42 -13.86 -0.55 -12.27
CA TRP A 42 -12.84 -0.59 -11.24
C TRP A 42 -11.75 0.42 -11.64
N ALA A 43 -12.00 1.71 -11.37
CA ALA A 43 -11.28 2.83 -12.01
C ALA A 43 -10.06 3.33 -11.25
N ALA A 44 -9.79 2.80 -10.05
CA ALA A 44 -8.62 3.14 -9.24
C ALA A 44 -7.95 1.85 -8.72
N PRO A 45 -6.68 1.88 -8.27
CA PRO A 45 -5.99 0.68 -7.78
C PRO A 45 -6.75 -0.12 -6.73
N ALA A 46 -7.48 0.55 -5.85
CA ALA A 46 -8.30 -0.07 -4.81
C ALA A 46 -9.82 0.01 -5.08
N GLY A 47 -10.23 0.47 -6.25
CA GLY A 47 -11.62 0.72 -6.60
C GLY A 47 -12.16 2.05 -6.11
N ASP A 48 -11.64 2.58 -5.02
CA ASP A 48 -12.03 3.86 -4.41
C ASP A 48 -10.83 4.64 -3.84
N PHE A 49 -11.08 5.85 -3.32
CA PHE A 49 -10.05 6.67 -2.67
C PHE A 49 -9.72 6.22 -1.24
N PHE A 50 -10.59 5.45 -0.60
CA PHE A 50 -10.45 5.03 0.80
C PHE A 50 -9.67 3.72 0.97
N ASN A 51 -9.22 3.10 -0.13
CA ASN A 51 -8.57 1.80 -0.13
C ASN A 51 -9.42 0.68 0.52
N GLN A 52 -10.74 0.75 0.37
CA GLN A 52 -11.65 -0.23 0.99
C GLN A 52 -11.75 -1.54 0.23
N ARG A 53 -11.45 -1.55 -1.08
CA ARG A 53 -11.57 -2.75 -1.93
C ARG A 53 -12.90 -3.46 -1.75
N HIS A 54 -13.97 -2.66 -1.83
CA HIS A 54 -15.35 -3.10 -1.67
C HIS A 54 -16.16 -2.82 -2.93
N THR A 55 -16.82 -3.86 -3.47
CA THR A 55 -17.74 -3.67 -4.60
C THR A 55 -19.19 -3.62 -4.15
N LYS A 56 -19.95 -2.70 -4.74
CA LYS A 56 -21.41 -2.58 -4.52
C LYS A 56 -22.23 -3.54 -5.39
N LEU A 57 -21.59 -4.29 -6.28
CA LEU A 57 -22.23 -5.29 -7.12
C LEU A 57 -22.86 -6.42 -6.30
N LYS A 58 -24.03 -6.94 -6.74
CA LYS A 58 -24.85 -7.87 -5.96
C LYS A 58 -25.20 -9.17 -6.69
N GLN A 59 -24.85 -9.33 -7.96
CA GLN A 59 -25.20 -10.50 -8.73
C GLN A 59 -24.59 -11.76 -8.13
N ILE A 60 -23.30 -11.70 -7.75
CA ILE A 60 -22.64 -12.76 -7.01
C ILE A 60 -22.97 -12.59 -5.52
N ASN A 61 -23.53 -13.62 -4.91
CA ASN A 61 -23.99 -13.62 -3.53
C ASN A 61 -23.79 -14.97 -2.85
N LYS A 62 -24.11 -15.09 -1.55
CA LYS A 62 -23.88 -16.30 -0.76
C LYS A 62 -24.61 -17.53 -1.27
N SER A 63 -25.74 -17.38 -1.98
CA SER A 63 -26.54 -18.51 -2.49
C SER A 63 -26.08 -19.05 -3.85
N ASN A 64 -25.27 -18.27 -4.60
CA ASN A 64 -24.87 -18.64 -5.96
C ASN A 64 -23.36 -18.62 -6.21
N VAL A 65 -22.55 -18.11 -5.27
CA VAL A 65 -21.08 -18.02 -5.43
C VAL A 65 -20.43 -19.39 -5.67
N ASN A 66 -21.03 -20.46 -5.17
CA ASN A 66 -20.58 -21.84 -5.41
C ASN A 66 -20.73 -22.30 -6.87
N LYS A 67 -21.43 -21.52 -7.71
CA LYS A 67 -21.60 -21.76 -9.15
C LYS A 67 -20.60 -21.01 -10.02
N LEU A 68 -19.68 -20.24 -9.42
CA LEU A 68 -18.66 -19.53 -10.16
C LEU A 68 -17.81 -20.49 -11.00
N GLN A 69 -17.59 -20.09 -12.23
CA GLN A 69 -16.75 -20.81 -13.18
C GLN A 69 -15.83 -19.83 -13.92
N MET A 70 -14.74 -20.33 -14.47
CA MET A 70 -13.84 -19.53 -15.31
C MET A 70 -14.60 -19.07 -16.55
N ALA A 71 -14.63 -17.76 -16.76
CA ALA A 71 -15.23 -17.14 -17.94
C ALA A 71 -14.22 -17.00 -19.07
N TRP A 72 -13.03 -16.49 -18.76
CA TRP A 72 -11.91 -16.33 -19.69
C TRP A 72 -10.60 -16.05 -18.93
N SER A 73 -9.48 -16.07 -19.65
CA SER A 73 -8.16 -15.76 -19.11
C SER A 73 -7.34 -14.97 -20.11
N PHE A 74 -6.31 -14.25 -19.62
CA PHE A 74 -5.39 -13.50 -20.45
C PHE A 74 -3.97 -13.62 -19.92
N SER A 75 -3.01 -14.08 -20.76
CA SER A 75 -1.59 -14.16 -20.40
C SER A 75 -0.86 -12.86 -20.72
N THR A 76 -0.09 -12.34 -19.76
CA THR A 76 0.79 -11.18 -19.96
C THR A 76 2.07 -11.53 -20.75
N GLY A 77 2.37 -12.83 -20.87
CA GLY A 77 3.62 -13.32 -21.47
C GLY A 77 4.87 -13.03 -20.63
N VAL A 78 4.70 -12.77 -19.33
CA VAL A 78 5.79 -12.52 -18.37
C VAL A 78 5.68 -13.53 -17.24
N LEU A 79 6.74 -14.33 -17.03
CA LEU A 79 6.79 -15.36 -15.98
C LEU A 79 7.51 -14.83 -14.75
N ARG A 80 6.83 -14.01 -13.98
CA ARG A 80 7.31 -13.36 -12.76
C ARG A 80 6.16 -13.10 -11.79
N GLY A 81 6.48 -12.62 -10.59
CA GLY A 81 5.49 -12.22 -9.61
C GLY A 81 4.60 -11.08 -10.11
N HIS A 82 3.29 -11.31 -10.17
CA HIS A 82 2.29 -10.34 -10.59
C HIS A 82 1.49 -9.84 -9.39
N GLU A 83 1.87 -8.66 -8.87
CA GLU A 83 1.13 -7.94 -7.84
C GLU A 83 0.08 -7.00 -8.48
N GLY A 84 -0.82 -6.45 -7.68
CA GLY A 84 -1.86 -5.57 -8.19
C GLY A 84 -2.96 -6.30 -8.96
N GLY A 85 -3.59 -5.61 -9.89
CA GLY A 85 -4.67 -6.15 -10.71
C GLY A 85 -5.18 -5.17 -11.76
N PRO A 86 -6.21 -5.54 -12.55
CA PRO A 86 -6.67 -4.73 -13.66
C PRO A 86 -7.42 -3.46 -13.20
N LEU A 87 -7.40 -2.43 -14.06
CA LEU A 87 -8.41 -1.38 -14.07
C LEU A 87 -9.47 -1.72 -15.11
N VAL A 88 -10.73 -1.39 -14.82
CA VAL A 88 -11.85 -1.54 -15.76
C VAL A 88 -12.59 -0.22 -15.89
N ILE A 89 -12.67 0.29 -17.13
CA ILE A 89 -13.34 1.55 -17.44
C ILE A 89 -14.19 1.33 -18.70
N GLY A 90 -15.51 1.27 -18.51
CA GLY A 90 -16.46 0.96 -19.58
C GLY A 90 -16.16 -0.39 -20.22
N ASP A 91 -15.98 -0.42 -21.54
CA ASP A 91 -15.71 -1.65 -22.32
C ASP A 91 -14.22 -2.02 -22.39
N THR A 92 -13.34 -1.43 -21.55
CA THR A 92 -11.91 -1.68 -21.62
C THR A 92 -11.34 -2.08 -20.26
N LEU A 93 -10.61 -3.20 -20.26
CA LEU A 93 -9.78 -3.64 -19.15
C LEU A 93 -8.32 -3.30 -19.45
N TYR A 94 -7.65 -2.65 -18.49
CA TYR A 94 -6.23 -2.35 -18.56
C TYR A 94 -5.48 -3.21 -17.56
N ILE A 95 -4.44 -3.92 -18.02
CA ILE A 95 -3.63 -4.79 -17.18
C ILE A 95 -2.15 -4.53 -17.42
N HIS A 96 -1.36 -4.65 -16.38
CA HIS A 96 0.09 -4.50 -16.39
C HIS A 96 0.79 -5.84 -16.15
N SER A 97 2.11 -5.87 -16.38
CA SER A 97 2.97 -6.97 -15.99
C SER A 97 4.05 -6.52 -14.97
N ALA A 98 4.69 -7.48 -14.33
CA ALA A 98 6.02 -7.31 -13.75
C ALA A 98 7.00 -6.75 -14.80
N PHE A 99 8.27 -6.47 -14.39
CA PHE A 99 9.28 -6.06 -15.40
C PHE A 99 9.20 -6.95 -16.65
N PRO A 100 9.18 -6.38 -17.87
CA PRO A 100 9.50 -5.00 -18.25
C PRO A 100 8.33 -4.00 -18.17
N ASN A 101 7.28 -4.25 -17.36
CA ASN A 101 6.15 -3.37 -17.14
C ASN A 101 5.31 -3.11 -18.40
N LYS A 102 4.95 -4.18 -19.10
CA LYS A 102 4.02 -4.10 -20.23
C LYS A 102 2.64 -3.63 -19.77
N VAL A 103 1.92 -2.93 -20.63
CA VAL A 103 0.50 -2.59 -20.40
C VAL A 103 -0.32 -3.05 -21.60
N PHE A 104 -1.46 -3.67 -21.33
CA PHE A 104 -2.41 -4.13 -22.32
C PHE A 104 -3.76 -3.46 -22.08
N ALA A 105 -4.41 -2.99 -23.14
CA ALA A 105 -5.81 -2.62 -23.13
C ALA A 105 -6.60 -3.70 -23.86
N ILE A 106 -7.56 -4.30 -23.16
CA ILE A 106 -8.32 -5.44 -23.64
C ILE A 106 -9.78 -5.03 -23.82
N ASN A 107 -10.39 -5.38 -24.94
CA ASN A 107 -11.81 -5.21 -25.18
C ASN A 107 -12.59 -6.28 -24.38
N LEU A 108 -13.45 -5.84 -23.47
CA LEU A 108 -14.24 -6.77 -22.64
C LEU A 108 -15.32 -7.54 -23.41
N ALA A 109 -15.69 -7.08 -24.62
CA ALA A 109 -16.74 -7.76 -25.41
C ALA A 109 -16.25 -9.07 -26.05
N ASP A 110 -14.98 -9.11 -26.49
CA ASP A 110 -14.40 -10.21 -27.27
C ASP A 110 -12.98 -10.61 -26.84
N GLN A 111 -12.45 -9.98 -25.77
CA GLN A 111 -11.14 -10.21 -25.18
C GLN A 111 -9.96 -9.93 -26.15
N THR A 112 -10.19 -9.19 -27.22
CA THR A 112 -9.12 -8.75 -28.15
C THR A 112 -8.26 -7.64 -27.54
N ILE A 113 -6.99 -7.59 -27.94
CA ILE A 113 -6.06 -6.52 -27.51
C ILE A 113 -6.34 -5.29 -28.38
N LYS A 114 -6.80 -4.19 -27.76
CA LYS A 114 -6.98 -2.89 -28.41
C LYS A 114 -5.63 -2.22 -28.70
N TRP A 115 -4.72 -2.28 -27.75
CA TRP A 115 -3.35 -1.80 -27.86
C TRP A 115 -2.47 -2.42 -26.77
N LYS A 116 -1.17 -2.36 -27.00
CA LYS A 116 -0.12 -2.81 -26.08
C LYS A 116 0.97 -1.75 -25.99
N TYR A 117 1.46 -1.51 -24.78
CA TYR A 117 2.64 -0.69 -24.51
C TYR A 117 3.75 -1.58 -23.96
N GLU A 118 4.91 -1.55 -24.58
CA GLU A 118 6.10 -2.29 -24.17
C GLU A 118 7.26 -1.33 -24.01
N PRO A 119 7.56 -0.85 -22.78
CA PRO A 119 8.66 0.07 -22.56
C PRO A 119 10.00 -0.63 -22.78
N LYS A 120 10.95 0.10 -23.35
CA LYS A 120 12.34 -0.32 -23.40
C LYS A 120 13.05 0.20 -22.16
N GLN A 121 13.33 -0.68 -21.21
CA GLN A 121 14.07 -0.37 -19.99
C GLN A 121 15.43 -1.06 -20.02
N ASP A 122 16.44 -0.42 -19.39
CA ASP A 122 17.75 -1.03 -19.20
C ASP A 122 17.63 -2.18 -18.17
N PRO A 123 18.01 -3.43 -18.52
CA PRO A 123 17.97 -4.54 -17.58
C PRO A 123 18.86 -4.35 -16.35
N SER A 124 19.81 -3.42 -16.37
CA SER A 124 20.65 -3.08 -15.21
C SER A 124 19.85 -2.59 -13.99
N VAL A 125 18.56 -2.24 -14.17
CA VAL A 125 17.66 -1.92 -13.06
C VAL A 125 17.29 -3.16 -12.23
N ILE A 126 17.32 -4.35 -12.81
CA ILE A 126 16.87 -5.59 -12.14
C ILE A 126 17.66 -5.87 -10.86
N PRO A 127 19.02 -5.83 -10.83
CA PRO A 127 19.80 -6.07 -9.62
C PRO A 127 19.55 -5.07 -8.48
N VAL A 128 19.00 -3.88 -8.76
CA VAL A 128 18.68 -2.87 -7.74
C VAL A 128 17.19 -2.87 -7.35
N MET A 129 16.41 -3.83 -7.85
CA MET A 129 15.06 -4.11 -7.36
C MET A 129 15.13 -5.15 -6.25
N CYS A 130 14.76 -4.79 -5.04
CA CYS A 130 14.63 -5.75 -3.95
C CYS A 130 13.44 -6.69 -4.20
N CYS A 131 13.59 -7.95 -3.80
CA CYS A 131 12.45 -8.83 -3.51
C CYS A 131 11.56 -9.18 -4.72
N ASP A 132 12.12 -9.29 -5.92
CA ASP A 132 11.51 -9.53 -7.22
C ASP A 132 11.17 -8.24 -8.00
N THR A 133 10.94 -8.41 -9.30
CA THR A 133 10.70 -7.33 -10.28
C THR A 133 9.22 -6.97 -10.43
N VAL A 134 8.50 -6.94 -9.33
CA VAL A 134 7.06 -6.74 -9.28
C VAL A 134 6.62 -5.32 -9.67
N ASN A 135 5.35 -5.18 -10.03
CA ASN A 135 4.67 -3.90 -10.21
C ASN A 135 3.25 -4.01 -9.65
N ARG A 136 2.78 -3.00 -8.90
CA ARG A 136 1.52 -3.06 -8.15
C ARG A 136 0.33 -2.46 -8.87
N GLY A 137 0.50 -1.93 -10.09
CA GLY A 137 -0.65 -1.54 -10.89
C GLY A 137 -0.58 -0.22 -11.61
N LEU A 138 -1.73 0.14 -12.13
CA LEU A 138 -1.98 1.31 -12.96
C LEU A 138 -2.90 2.29 -12.23
N ALA A 139 -2.88 3.55 -12.65
CA ALA A 139 -3.93 4.51 -12.32
C ALA A 139 -4.57 5.04 -13.60
N TYR A 140 -5.79 5.56 -13.49
CA TYR A 140 -6.52 6.18 -14.58
C TYR A 140 -7.06 7.54 -14.16
N ALA A 141 -6.99 8.51 -15.04
CA ALA A 141 -7.82 9.72 -15.00
C ALA A 141 -7.80 10.44 -16.35
N GLU A 142 -8.90 11.11 -16.68
CA GLU A 142 -9.02 12.02 -17.82
C GLU A 142 -8.50 11.44 -19.13
N GLY A 143 -8.83 10.17 -19.42
CA GLY A 143 -8.43 9.49 -20.65
C GLY A 143 -6.95 9.09 -20.70
N LYS A 144 -6.27 9.07 -19.57
CA LYS A 144 -4.87 8.65 -19.44
C LYS A 144 -4.72 7.45 -18.52
N ILE A 145 -3.81 6.54 -18.86
CA ILE A 145 -3.32 5.47 -17.99
C ILE A 145 -1.94 5.88 -17.48
N PHE A 146 -1.74 5.82 -16.18
CA PHE A 146 -0.46 6.12 -15.54
C PHE A 146 0.20 4.83 -15.09
N LEU A 147 1.48 4.68 -15.44
CA LEU A 147 2.34 3.56 -15.06
C LEU A 147 3.61 4.10 -14.43
N GLN A 148 4.00 3.55 -13.29
CA GLN A 148 5.32 3.76 -12.72
C GLN A 148 6.21 2.58 -13.12
N GLN A 149 7.23 2.84 -13.92
CA GLN A 149 8.17 1.80 -14.38
C GLN A 149 9.27 1.54 -13.36
N ALA A 150 9.88 0.36 -13.42
CA ALA A 150 10.96 -0.06 -12.55
C ALA A 150 12.16 0.91 -12.58
N ASP A 151 12.50 1.43 -13.76
CA ASP A 151 13.60 2.39 -13.99
C ASP A 151 13.28 3.83 -13.52
N THR A 152 12.25 3.97 -12.70
CA THR A 152 11.71 5.23 -12.15
C THR A 152 11.02 6.15 -13.16
N THR A 153 10.79 5.72 -14.40
CA THR A 153 9.99 6.50 -15.35
C THR A 153 8.51 6.44 -14.99
N LEU A 154 7.92 7.58 -14.67
CA LEU A 154 6.47 7.75 -14.58
C LEU A 154 5.97 8.14 -15.98
N VAL A 155 5.06 7.37 -16.55
CA VAL A 155 4.53 7.58 -17.90
C VAL A 155 3.01 7.70 -17.88
N ALA A 156 2.49 8.66 -18.65
CA ALA A 156 1.08 8.77 -18.99
C ALA A 156 0.84 8.28 -20.42
N LEU A 157 -0.02 7.29 -20.57
CA LEU A 157 -0.43 6.73 -21.86
C LEU A 157 -1.84 7.21 -22.20
N ASN A 158 -2.09 7.53 -23.45
CA ASN A 158 -3.44 7.76 -23.93
C ASN A 158 -4.27 6.47 -23.81
N ALA A 159 -5.35 6.49 -23.04
CA ALA A 159 -6.16 5.31 -22.74
C ALA A 159 -6.82 4.67 -23.99
N LYS A 160 -7.01 5.43 -25.09
CA LYS A 160 -7.64 4.92 -26.33
C LYS A 160 -6.66 4.17 -27.23
N ASN A 161 -5.38 4.57 -27.27
CA ASN A 161 -4.43 4.05 -28.25
C ASN A 161 -3.04 3.68 -27.72
N GLY A 162 -2.79 3.83 -26.40
CA GLY A 162 -1.53 3.46 -25.76
C GLY A 162 -0.32 4.36 -26.07
N LYS A 163 -0.49 5.44 -26.82
CA LYS A 163 0.60 6.37 -27.11
C LYS A 163 1.01 7.17 -25.87
N VAL A 164 2.31 7.39 -25.71
CA VAL A 164 2.84 8.22 -24.63
C VAL A 164 2.36 9.66 -24.79
N VAL A 165 1.72 10.20 -23.76
CA VAL A 165 1.31 11.61 -23.66
C VAL A 165 2.44 12.43 -23.06
N TRP A 166 3.01 11.93 -21.95
CA TRP A 166 4.20 12.50 -21.32
C TRP A 166 4.92 11.42 -20.49
N SER A 167 6.18 11.65 -20.20
CA SER A 167 6.97 10.83 -19.28
C SER A 167 7.92 11.70 -18.47
N THR A 168 8.23 11.29 -17.24
CA THR A 168 9.17 11.99 -16.37
C THR A 168 9.92 10.99 -15.48
N LYS A 169 11.14 11.34 -15.08
CA LYS A 169 11.91 10.54 -14.13
C LYS A 169 11.53 10.91 -12.69
N ASN A 170 11.19 9.91 -11.90
CA ASN A 170 10.91 10.06 -10.47
C ASN A 170 12.17 9.89 -9.60
N GLY A 171 13.16 9.12 -10.07
CA GLY A 171 14.39 8.80 -9.35
C GLY A 171 15.53 8.38 -10.27
N ASN A 172 16.58 7.80 -9.69
CA ASN A 172 17.81 7.39 -10.36
C ASN A 172 18.23 5.97 -9.97
N PRO A 173 18.08 4.94 -10.83
CA PRO A 173 18.50 3.57 -10.52
C PRO A 173 19.98 3.39 -10.20
N LYS A 174 20.86 4.28 -10.67
CA LYS A 174 22.30 4.22 -10.40
C LYS A 174 22.66 4.39 -8.92
N VAL A 175 21.73 4.95 -8.13
CA VAL A 175 21.89 5.08 -6.67
C VAL A 175 20.95 4.15 -5.89
N GLY A 176 20.32 3.18 -6.57
CA GLY A 176 19.41 2.21 -5.95
C GLY A 176 17.95 2.63 -5.92
N GLU A 177 17.59 3.79 -6.47
CA GLU A 177 16.18 4.21 -6.56
C GLU A 177 15.46 3.43 -7.65
N THR A 178 14.37 2.75 -7.29
CA THR A 178 13.50 2.00 -8.20
C THR A 178 12.04 2.24 -7.86
N ASN A 179 11.12 1.74 -8.68
CA ASN A 179 9.70 1.80 -8.39
C ASN A 179 9.01 0.46 -8.62
N THR A 180 8.16 0.09 -7.66
CA THR A 180 7.31 -1.09 -7.71
C THR A 180 5.83 -0.77 -7.41
N ASN A 181 5.55 0.46 -6.96
CA ASN A 181 4.22 0.90 -6.55
C ASN A 181 3.30 1.24 -7.72
N ALA A 182 1.99 1.11 -7.51
CA ALA A 182 0.99 1.72 -8.37
C ALA A 182 0.97 3.24 -8.12
N PRO A 183 0.96 4.09 -9.18
CA PRO A 183 0.62 5.49 -8.99
C PRO A 183 -0.84 5.65 -8.59
N HIS A 184 -1.18 6.76 -7.92
CA HIS A 184 -2.56 7.11 -7.56
C HIS A 184 -2.88 8.50 -8.10
N VAL A 185 -4.14 8.73 -8.45
CA VAL A 185 -4.59 10.06 -8.88
C VAL A 185 -5.49 10.67 -7.84
N PHE A 186 -5.07 11.82 -7.30
CA PHE A 186 -5.85 12.63 -6.39
C PHE A 186 -5.95 14.06 -6.95
N LYS A 187 -7.18 14.51 -7.21
CA LYS A 187 -7.44 15.79 -7.89
C LYS A 187 -6.76 15.84 -9.28
N ASP A 188 -5.91 16.80 -9.49
CA ASP A 188 -5.12 17.08 -10.68
C ASP A 188 -3.67 16.56 -10.59
N LYS A 189 -3.41 15.63 -9.65
CA LYS A 189 -2.06 15.13 -9.36
C LYS A 189 -1.95 13.62 -9.46
N VAL A 190 -0.85 13.17 -10.03
CA VAL A 190 -0.40 11.78 -9.93
C VAL A 190 0.58 11.69 -8.77
N ILE A 191 0.26 10.85 -7.80
CA ILE A 191 1.07 10.60 -6.61
C ILE A 191 1.85 9.31 -6.81
N THR A 192 3.14 9.35 -6.53
CA THR A 192 4.02 8.17 -6.55
C THR A 192 5.11 8.28 -5.50
N GLY A 193 5.64 7.15 -5.07
CA GLY A 193 6.73 7.05 -4.11
C GLY A 193 8.03 6.60 -4.75
N ILE A 194 8.91 6.04 -3.92
CA ILE A 194 10.19 5.47 -4.32
C ILE A 194 10.49 4.22 -3.49
N SER A 195 11.16 3.24 -4.10
CA SER A 195 11.74 2.06 -3.45
C SER A 195 13.25 2.19 -3.34
N GLY A 196 13.91 1.30 -2.61
CA GLY A 196 15.35 1.20 -2.50
C GLY A 196 15.90 1.39 -1.08
N GLY A 197 15.10 1.09 -0.05
CA GLY A 197 15.55 1.13 1.35
C GLY A 197 16.80 0.29 1.56
N GLU A 198 16.87 -0.89 0.97
CA GLU A 198 17.99 -1.83 1.02
C GLU A 198 19.24 -1.35 0.27
N PHE A 199 19.17 -0.19 -0.39
CA PHE A 199 20.26 0.45 -1.12
C PHE A 199 20.66 1.82 -0.52
N GLY A 200 20.17 2.16 0.67
CA GLY A 200 20.45 3.44 1.30
C GLY A 200 19.77 4.64 0.62
N VAL A 201 18.60 4.43 0.01
CA VAL A 201 17.83 5.51 -0.60
C VAL A 201 17.14 6.34 0.48
N GLN A 202 17.26 7.65 0.41
CA GLN A 202 16.42 8.56 1.18
C GLN A 202 15.02 8.57 0.60
N GLY A 203 14.06 7.96 1.29
CA GLY A 203 12.70 7.75 0.82
C GLY A 203 11.89 9.05 0.70
N PHE A 204 11.00 9.09 -0.30
CA PHE A 204 10.12 10.24 -0.54
C PHE A 204 8.82 9.83 -1.22
N VAL A 205 7.84 10.72 -1.15
CA VAL A 205 6.64 10.74 -1.98
C VAL A 205 6.64 12.01 -2.82
N ALA A 206 6.13 11.94 -4.05
CA ALA A 206 6.06 13.08 -4.95
C ALA A 206 4.71 13.16 -5.67
N ALA A 207 4.32 14.39 -6.02
CA ALA A 207 3.15 14.69 -6.81
C ALA A 207 3.56 15.31 -8.15
N TYR A 208 2.91 14.86 -9.20
CA TYR A 208 3.11 15.33 -10.57
C TYR A 208 1.79 15.83 -11.15
N ASP A 209 1.84 16.91 -11.90
CA ASP A 209 0.67 17.43 -12.63
C ASP A 209 0.16 16.40 -13.65
N ILE A 210 -1.12 16.10 -13.60
CA ILE A 210 -1.77 15.05 -14.39
C ILE A 210 -1.68 15.28 -15.92
N ASN A 211 -1.54 16.52 -16.37
CA ASN A 211 -1.54 16.89 -17.78
C ASN A 211 -0.14 17.02 -18.36
N SER A 212 0.80 17.54 -17.59
CA SER A 212 2.14 17.86 -18.06
C SER A 212 3.23 16.92 -17.56
N GLY A 213 2.99 16.14 -16.49
CA GLY A 213 4.01 15.35 -15.81
C GLY A 213 5.05 16.18 -15.05
N LYS A 214 4.85 17.49 -14.91
CA LYS A 214 5.74 18.35 -14.13
C LYS A 214 5.56 18.04 -12.64
N LYS A 215 6.69 17.93 -11.92
CA LYS A 215 6.66 17.74 -10.47
C LYS A 215 6.10 18.98 -9.78
N VAL A 216 5.08 18.78 -8.94
CA VAL A 216 4.41 19.83 -8.17
C VAL A 216 5.08 19.99 -6.81
N TRP A 217 5.28 18.88 -6.10
CA TRP A 217 6.01 18.84 -4.83
C TRP A 217 6.66 17.47 -4.62
N LYS A 218 7.62 17.43 -3.70
CA LYS A 218 8.31 16.22 -3.24
C LYS A 218 8.55 16.35 -1.74
N ALA A 219 8.18 15.33 -0.96
CA ALA A 219 8.36 15.29 0.48
C ALA A 219 9.14 14.04 0.88
N TYR A 220 10.27 14.23 1.55
CA TYR A 220 11.07 13.14 2.09
C TYR A 220 10.46 12.60 3.39
N SER A 221 10.77 11.36 3.73
CA SER A 221 10.32 10.73 4.98
C SER A 221 11.27 11.02 6.15
N VAL A 222 12.55 11.23 5.88
CA VAL A 222 13.62 11.50 6.86
C VAL A 222 14.45 12.69 6.40
N GLY A 223 15.04 13.45 7.32
CA GLY A 223 15.86 14.62 7.00
C GLY A 223 15.40 15.91 7.67
N PRO A 224 15.83 17.10 7.20
CA PRO A 224 15.43 18.39 7.73
C PRO A 224 13.96 18.73 7.47
N ASP A 225 13.39 19.59 8.32
CA ASP A 225 11.94 19.90 8.32
C ASP A 225 11.42 20.41 6.96
N ASP A 226 12.22 21.19 6.22
CA ASP A 226 11.86 21.70 4.89
C ASP A 226 11.76 20.57 3.84
N GLN A 227 12.66 19.58 3.89
CA GLN A 227 12.58 18.41 3.02
C GLN A 227 11.41 17.49 3.38
N LEU A 228 11.09 17.37 4.67
CA LEU A 228 9.91 16.63 5.12
C LEU A 228 8.60 17.36 4.83
N MET A 229 8.65 18.62 4.43
CA MET A 229 7.48 19.50 4.35
C MET A 229 6.70 19.51 5.68
N PHE A 230 7.43 19.68 6.78
CA PHE A 230 6.91 19.82 8.12
C PHE A 230 6.91 21.28 8.56
N ASP A 231 5.82 21.71 9.19
CA ASP A 231 5.80 22.91 10.01
C ASP A 231 6.01 22.49 11.47
N PRO A 232 7.15 22.85 12.11
CA PRO A 232 7.47 22.40 13.47
C PRO A 232 6.43 22.74 14.53
N LYS A 233 5.59 23.76 14.28
CA LYS A 233 4.54 24.21 15.20
C LYS A 233 3.14 23.67 14.88
N LYS A 234 2.91 23.23 13.63
CA LYS A 234 1.58 22.82 13.15
C LYS A 234 1.49 21.33 12.79
N THR A 235 2.60 20.73 12.34
CA THR A 235 2.65 19.29 12.14
C THR A 235 2.62 18.60 13.50
N MET A 236 1.67 17.69 13.68
CA MET A 236 1.38 17.05 14.97
C MET A 236 1.88 15.61 15.00
N ALA A 237 2.20 15.11 16.20
CA ALA A 237 2.48 13.71 16.47
C ALA A 237 1.84 13.27 17.79
N TRP A 238 1.47 11.98 17.87
CA TRP A 238 0.96 11.40 19.11
C TRP A 238 2.09 11.25 20.13
N ASN A 239 1.90 11.80 21.29
CA ASN A 239 2.84 11.65 22.41
C ASN A 239 2.15 11.97 23.73
N ASN A 240 2.43 11.19 24.76
CA ASN A 240 1.95 11.39 26.11
C ASN A 240 0.41 11.51 26.20
N GLY A 241 -0.29 10.66 25.42
CA GLY A 241 -1.76 10.58 25.40
C GLY A 241 -2.46 11.75 24.69
N LYS A 242 -1.75 12.51 23.87
CA LYS A 242 -2.32 13.64 23.10
C LYS A 242 -1.50 13.97 21.86
N MET A 243 -2.12 14.67 20.92
CA MET A 243 -1.42 15.24 19.78
C MET A 243 -0.62 16.47 20.23
N GLN A 244 0.65 16.54 19.80
CA GLN A 244 1.58 17.62 20.11
C GLN A 244 2.36 18.04 18.86
N PRO A 245 2.77 19.31 18.73
CA PRO A 245 3.67 19.73 17.66
C PRO A 245 4.97 18.93 17.67
N VAL A 246 5.43 18.52 16.48
CA VAL A 246 6.67 17.74 16.33
C VAL A 246 7.93 18.48 16.78
N GLY A 247 7.90 19.83 16.73
CA GLY A 247 9.06 20.67 17.06
C GLY A 247 10.10 20.72 15.95
N LYS A 248 11.06 21.64 16.09
CA LYS A 248 12.14 21.83 15.10
C LYS A 248 13.05 20.60 15.00
N ASN A 249 13.43 20.24 13.78
CA ASN A 249 14.38 19.16 13.47
C ASN A 249 13.99 17.84 14.13
N SER A 250 12.68 17.53 14.15
CA SER A 250 12.15 16.34 14.82
C SER A 250 12.71 15.04 14.27
N SER A 251 13.04 14.99 12.98
CA SER A 251 13.74 13.86 12.36
C SER A 251 15.23 13.87 12.72
N LEU A 252 15.95 14.94 12.40
CA LEU A 252 17.42 15.03 12.55
C LEU A 252 17.91 14.74 13.98
N LYS A 253 17.15 15.11 15.00
CA LYS A 253 17.48 14.85 16.42
C LYS A 253 17.51 13.36 16.78
N THR A 254 17.01 12.51 15.91
CA THR A 254 16.88 11.06 16.12
C THR A 254 17.81 10.24 15.23
N TRP A 255 18.73 10.91 14.54
CA TRP A 255 19.76 10.32 13.70
C TRP A 255 21.14 10.75 14.20
N GLU A 256 22.12 9.87 14.07
CA GLU A 256 23.52 10.22 14.31
C GLU A 256 24.15 10.78 13.02
N GLY A 257 24.75 11.96 13.11
CA GLY A 257 25.41 12.62 11.99
C GLY A 257 24.53 12.72 10.75
N ASP A 258 25.07 12.28 9.63
CA ASP A 258 24.43 12.35 8.31
C ASP A 258 23.75 11.03 7.87
N GLN A 259 23.57 10.06 8.76
CA GLN A 259 22.95 8.76 8.45
C GLN A 259 21.56 8.89 7.81
N TRP A 260 20.81 9.95 8.14
CA TRP A 260 19.52 10.23 7.52
C TRP A 260 19.58 10.40 5.98
N LYS A 261 20.72 10.79 5.42
CA LYS A 261 20.90 10.95 3.95
C LYS A 261 20.78 9.62 3.19
N ILE A 262 21.07 8.52 3.88
CA ILE A 262 20.93 7.15 3.40
C ILE A 262 19.93 6.37 4.25
N GLY A 263 18.98 7.08 4.87
CA GLY A 263 18.17 6.63 5.99
C GLY A 263 16.85 5.96 5.63
N GLY A 264 16.65 5.49 4.40
CA GLY A 264 15.44 4.76 4.04
C GLY A 264 14.16 5.61 4.14
N GLY A 265 13.11 5.05 4.74
CA GLY A 265 11.80 5.68 4.79
C GLY A 265 11.12 5.72 3.42
N THR A 266 11.37 4.71 2.58
CA THR A 266 10.80 4.58 1.23
C THR A 266 9.29 4.41 1.27
N THR A 267 8.58 4.69 0.17
CA THR A 267 7.12 4.87 0.15
C THR A 267 6.48 4.10 -0.99
N TRP A 268 6.91 2.86 -1.17
CA TRP A 268 6.52 1.99 -2.27
C TRP A 268 5.18 1.27 -2.09
N GLY A 269 4.41 1.62 -1.05
CA GLY A 269 3.11 1.01 -0.75
C GLY A 269 1.94 1.68 -1.47
N TRP A 270 0.79 1.74 -0.79
CA TRP A 270 -0.48 2.24 -1.29
C TRP A 270 -0.83 3.57 -0.65
N TYR A 271 -1.60 4.40 -1.36
CA TYR A 271 -2.01 5.72 -0.88
C TYR A 271 -3.54 5.81 -0.80
N SER A 272 -4.06 6.42 0.27
CA SER A 272 -5.48 6.72 0.44
C SER A 272 -5.71 8.22 0.41
N TYR A 273 -6.92 8.63 0.04
CA TYR A 273 -7.29 10.04 -0.06
C TYR A 273 -8.66 10.31 0.53
N ASP A 274 -8.74 11.32 1.40
CA ASP A 274 -10.00 11.88 1.90
C ASP A 274 -10.30 13.20 1.17
N PRO A 275 -11.21 13.19 0.17
CA PRO A 275 -11.55 14.40 -0.57
C PRO A 275 -12.15 15.51 0.28
N LYS A 276 -12.82 15.17 1.38
CA LYS A 276 -13.45 16.12 2.28
C LYS A 276 -12.45 17.02 2.96
N ASN A 277 -11.31 16.45 3.36
CA ASN A 277 -10.26 17.14 4.10
C ASN A 277 -9.05 17.48 3.24
N ASN A 278 -9.05 17.10 1.95
CA ASN A 278 -7.93 17.22 1.02
C ASN A 278 -6.65 16.54 1.52
N MET A 279 -6.78 15.42 2.23
CA MET A 279 -5.68 14.73 2.89
C MET A 279 -5.40 13.38 2.25
N MET A 280 -4.15 13.10 1.97
CA MET A 280 -3.67 11.77 1.64
C MET A 280 -2.97 11.11 2.84
N TYR A 281 -3.06 9.76 2.88
CA TYR A 281 -2.48 8.94 3.94
C TYR A 281 -1.66 7.82 3.32
N TYR A 282 -0.48 7.56 3.89
CA TYR A 282 0.43 6.51 3.44
C TYR A 282 1.46 6.18 4.51
N GLY A 283 2.13 5.05 4.35
CA GLY A 283 3.20 4.62 5.23
C GLY A 283 4.59 4.78 4.63
N SER A 284 5.61 4.90 5.46
CA SER A 284 7.02 4.86 5.06
C SER A 284 7.73 3.62 5.61
N GLY A 285 8.73 3.15 4.87
CA GLY A 285 9.48 1.93 5.12
C GLY A 285 10.61 2.06 6.15
N ASN A 286 11.45 1.05 6.17
CA ASN A 286 12.55 0.86 7.10
C ASN A 286 13.58 2.00 7.06
N PRO A 287 14.41 2.15 8.12
CA PRO A 287 15.44 3.19 8.21
C PRO A 287 16.74 2.83 7.48
N SER A 288 16.67 2.05 6.39
CA SER A 288 17.79 1.58 5.57
C SER A 288 18.58 0.45 6.22
N THR A 289 19.91 0.49 6.42
CA THR A 289 20.63 -0.70 6.86
C THR A 289 19.91 -1.43 7.99
N TRP A 290 19.84 -2.76 7.85
CA TRP A 290 19.16 -3.64 8.82
C TRP A 290 20.03 -3.91 10.07
N ASN A 291 21.22 -3.30 10.12
CA ASN A 291 22.06 -3.31 11.32
C ASN A 291 21.73 -2.05 12.17
N PRO A 292 20.97 -2.19 13.27
CA PRO A 292 20.53 -1.04 14.08
C PRO A 292 21.69 -0.33 14.78
N LYS A 293 22.84 -0.98 14.97
CA LYS A 293 24.03 -0.37 15.55
C LYS A 293 24.64 0.74 14.69
N GLN A 294 24.44 0.67 13.37
CA GLN A 294 24.97 1.68 12.45
C GLN A 294 24.12 2.95 12.38
N ARG A 295 22.94 2.96 12.97
CA ARG A 295 22.00 4.10 12.94
C ARG A 295 21.28 4.28 14.28
N PRO A 296 21.99 4.58 15.38
CA PRO A 296 21.37 4.75 16.68
C PRO A 296 20.33 5.87 16.69
N GLY A 297 19.36 5.78 17.60
CA GLY A 297 18.25 6.71 17.76
C GLY A 297 16.94 6.18 17.17
N ASP A 298 15.86 6.94 17.30
CA ASP A 298 14.52 6.53 16.83
C ASP A 298 14.36 6.50 15.30
N ASN A 299 15.29 7.11 14.58
CA ASN A 299 15.31 7.20 13.10
C ASN A 299 14.01 7.77 12.52
N LYS A 300 13.49 8.82 13.13
CA LYS A 300 12.26 9.50 12.64
C LYS A 300 12.52 10.15 11.28
N TRP A 301 11.58 10.07 10.35
CA TRP A 301 10.26 9.48 10.39
C TRP A 301 10.20 8.29 9.42
N SER A 302 11.10 7.31 9.58
CA SER A 302 10.89 5.97 9.03
C SER A 302 9.77 5.25 9.77
N MET A 303 9.22 4.16 9.22
CA MET A 303 8.18 3.35 9.86
C MET A 303 6.94 4.17 10.28
N THR A 304 6.52 5.11 9.46
CA THR A 304 5.62 6.20 9.86
C THR A 304 4.40 6.29 8.97
N ILE A 305 3.21 6.44 9.57
CA ILE A 305 2.01 6.87 8.86
C ILE A 305 2.01 8.38 8.77
N PHE A 306 1.90 8.93 7.55
CA PHE A 306 1.79 10.35 7.28
C PHE A 306 0.39 10.72 6.82
N ALA A 307 -0.11 11.88 7.29
CA ALA A 307 -1.23 12.58 6.72
C ALA A 307 -0.75 13.89 6.10
N ARG A 308 -0.93 14.04 4.77
CA ARG A 308 -0.44 15.20 4.01
C ARG A 308 -1.55 15.86 3.20
N ASP A 309 -1.50 17.16 3.12
CA ASP A 309 -2.31 17.94 2.17
C ASP A 309 -1.88 17.63 0.73
N VAL A 310 -2.83 17.28 -0.12
CA VAL A 310 -2.55 16.84 -1.50
C VAL A 310 -2.03 17.98 -2.38
N ASP A 311 -2.47 19.22 -2.13
CA ASP A 311 -2.08 20.35 -2.97
C ASP A 311 -0.66 20.82 -2.66
N THR A 312 -0.28 20.83 -1.39
CA THR A 312 0.97 21.42 -0.91
C THR A 312 2.05 20.42 -0.53
N GLY A 313 1.66 19.16 -0.24
CA GLY A 313 2.56 18.15 0.32
C GLY A 313 2.88 18.36 1.81
N MET A 314 2.37 19.43 2.45
CA MET A 314 2.61 19.70 3.88
C MET A 314 1.98 18.63 4.76
N ALA A 315 2.75 18.09 5.71
CA ALA A 315 2.25 17.11 6.65
C ALA A 315 1.42 17.77 7.75
N LYS A 316 0.23 17.22 7.98
CA LYS A 316 -0.63 17.62 9.09
C LYS A 316 -0.30 16.87 10.37
N TRP A 317 -0.04 15.58 10.24
CA TRP A 317 0.43 14.75 11.33
C TRP A 317 1.25 13.57 10.84
N ALA A 318 2.04 13.00 11.75
CA ALA A 318 2.84 11.81 11.54
C ALA A 318 2.81 10.93 12.79
N TYR A 319 2.81 9.59 12.59
CA TYR A 319 2.85 8.61 13.67
C TYR A 319 3.85 7.51 13.35
N GLN A 320 4.93 7.39 14.12
CA GLN A 320 5.94 6.36 13.97
C GLN A 320 5.53 5.09 14.73
N MET A 321 5.33 3.99 14.01
CA MET A 321 4.83 2.72 14.55
C MET A 321 5.94 1.88 15.19
N THR A 322 7.13 1.86 14.59
CA THR A 322 8.29 1.10 15.07
C THR A 322 9.51 2.02 15.16
N PRO A 323 9.68 2.76 16.29
CA PRO A 323 10.89 3.56 16.52
C PRO A 323 12.12 2.65 16.55
N HIS A 324 13.24 3.11 15.96
CA HIS A 324 14.48 2.35 15.88
C HIS A 324 14.27 0.92 15.36
N ASP A 325 13.61 0.80 14.20
CA ASP A 325 13.34 -0.54 13.65
C ASP A 325 14.62 -1.38 13.57
N GLU A 326 14.54 -2.60 14.09
CA GLU A 326 15.65 -3.55 14.21
C GLU A 326 15.39 -4.84 13.42
N TRP A 327 14.27 -4.92 12.67
CA TRP A 327 13.72 -6.15 12.12
C TRP A 327 13.27 -6.05 10.66
N ASP A 328 13.35 -4.88 10.04
CA ASP A 328 12.80 -4.57 8.73
C ASP A 328 11.26 -4.66 8.69
N TYR A 329 10.59 -4.04 9.66
CA TYR A 329 9.12 -4.02 9.72
C TYR A 329 8.51 -2.85 8.95
N ASP A 330 8.84 -2.69 7.69
CA ASP A 330 8.34 -1.64 6.80
C ASP A 330 6.89 -1.22 7.07
N GLY A 331 6.67 0.08 7.30
CA GLY A 331 5.36 0.63 7.55
C GLY A 331 4.56 1.03 6.30
N ILE A 332 4.86 0.45 5.14
CA ILE A 332 4.33 0.88 3.83
C ILE A 332 2.93 0.33 3.49
N ASN A 333 2.42 -0.58 4.29
CA ASN A 333 1.14 -1.20 4.02
C ASN A 333 0.04 -0.15 3.83
N GLU A 334 -1.03 -0.52 3.16
CA GLU A 334 -2.14 0.40 2.88
C GLU A 334 -2.75 0.97 4.17
N VAL A 335 -3.33 2.16 4.03
CA VAL A 335 -4.02 2.88 5.11
C VAL A 335 -5.48 3.06 4.70
N PRO A 336 -6.33 2.01 4.79
CA PRO A 336 -7.74 2.12 4.43
C PRO A 336 -8.48 3.07 5.37
N LEU A 337 -9.33 3.92 4.79
CA LEU A 337 -10.15 4.89 5.51
C LEU A 337 -11.57 4.35 5.69
N PHE A 338 -12.18 4.60 6.84
CA PHE A 338 -13.56 4.23 7.11
C PHE A 338 -14.21 5.18 8.12
N ASP A 339 -15.53 5.21 8.13
CA ASP A 339 -16.32 5.96 9.09
C ASP A 339 -17.03 5.00 10.03
N GLY A 340 -17.09 5.33 11.30
CA GLY A 340 -17.70 4.46 12.28
C GLY A 340 -17.79 5.10 13.68
N LYS A 341 -18.15 4.28 14.66
CA LYS A 341 -18.09 4.64 16.07
C LYS A 341 -16.85 4.03 16.70
N ASP A 342 -16.09 4.83 17.45
CA ASP A 342 -15.01 4.32 18.30
C ASP A 342 -15.57 3.47 19.48
N LYS A 343 -14.68 2.88 20.27
CA LYS A 343 -15.06 2.05 21.44
C LYS A 343 -15.93 2.77 22.46
N ASN A 344 -15.96 4.09 22.46
CA ASN A 344 -16.78 4.93 23.34
C ASN A 344 -18.10 5.36 22.69
N GLY A 345 -18.42 4.88 21.49
CA GLY A 345 -19.64 5.20 20.74
C GLY A 345 -19.58 6.55 19.99
N LYS A 346 -18.45 7.28 20.00
CA LYS A 346 -18.29 8.55 19.31
C LYS A 346 -18.09 8.30 17.82
N LYS A 347 -18.87 8.96 16.97
CA LYS A 347 -18.69 8.94 15.51
C LYS A 347 -17.38 9.62 15.12
N ARG A 348 -16.57 8.94 14.31
CA ARG A 348 -15.27 9.43 13.82
C ARG A 348 -15.03 9.03 12.38
N GLY A 349 -14.26 9.84 11.67
CA GLY A 349 -13.54 9.40 10.49
C GLY A 349 -12.22 8.73 10.94
N MET A 350 -12.06 7.47 10.61
CA MET A 350 -10.94 6.65 11.07
C MET A 350 -10.11 6.14 9.90
N LEU A 351 -8.90 5.75 10.20
CA LEU A 351 -8.07 4.91 9.36
C LEU A 351 -7.67 3.65 10.12
N ALA A 352 -7.41 2.58 9.39
CA ALA A 352 -6.77 1.37 9.91
C ALA A 352 -5.42 1.18 9.22
N HIS A 353 -4.48 0.52 9.90
CA HIS A 353 -3.21 0.11 9.33
C HIS A 353 -2.77 -1.21 9.97
N PHE A 354 -2.52 -2.20 9.13
CA PHE A 354 -2.04 -3.52 9.55
C PHE A 354 -0.55 -3.59 9.21
N ASP A 355 0.28 -3.32 10.21
CA ASP A 355 1.70 -3.13 10.01
C ASP A 355 2.48 -4.45 9.96
N ARG A 356 3.65 -4.47 9.25
CA ARG A 356 4.55 -5.63 9.27
C ARG A 356 4.92 -6.04 10.68
N ASN A 357 5.01 -5.09 11.62
CA ASN A 357 5.35 -5.34 13.01
C ASN A 357 4.34 -6.22 13.79
N GLY A 358 3.20 -6.55 13.16
CA GLY A 358 2.17 -7.43 13.70
C GLY A 358 1.12 -6.74 14.56
N PHE A 359 1.17 -5.41 14.67
CA PHE A 359 0.12 -4.61 15.31
C PHE A 359 -0.80 -3.98 14.28
N ALA A 360 -2.10 -4.02 14.55
CA ALA A 360 -3.12 -3.28 13.84
C ALA A 360 -3.44 -1.98 14.57
N TYR A 361 -3.32 -0.88 13.85
CA TYR A 361 -3.55 0.46 14.38
C TYR A 361 -4.87 0.99 13.85
N THR A 362 -5.69 1.58 14.74
CA THR A 362 -6.84 2.41 14.36
C THR A 362 -6.61 3.81 14.90
N MET A 363 -6.71 4.81 14.02
CA MET A 363 -6.47 6.21 14.36
C MET A 363 -7.60 7.10 13.86
N ASP A 364 -7.83 8.22 14.53
CA ASP A 364 -8.66 9.30 14.00
C ASP A 364 -7.91 9.95 12.81
N ARG A 365 -8.44 9.81 11.59
CA ARG A 365 -7.72 10.29 10.39
C ARG A 365 -7.58 11.80 10.31
N ASN A 366 -8.47 12.54 11.01
CA ASN A 366 -8.43 14.00 10.98
C ASN A 366 -7.34 14.58 11.91
N THR A 367 -7.10 13.92 13.03
CA THR A 367 -6.22 14.42 14.09
C THR A 367 -4.92 13.65 14.22
N GLY A 368 -4.91 12.35 13.89
CA GLY A 368 -3.80 11.44 14.18
C GLY A 368 -3.87 10.82 15.60
N GLU A 369 -4.98 10.99 16.33
CA GLU A 369 -5.17 10.38 17.65
C GLU A 369 -5.16 8.85 17.55
N LEU A 370 -4.33 8.19 18.37
CA LEU A 370 -4.25 6.74 18.44
C LEU A 370 -5.43 6.18 19.25
N LEU A 371 -6.25 5.34 18.63
CA LEU A 371 -7.48 4.78 19.23
C LEU A 371 -7.31 3.31 19.63
N VAL A 372 -6.63 2.53 18.79
CA VAL A 372 -6.37 1.10 18.96
C VAL A 372 -4.97 0.77 18.45
N ALA A 373 -4.24 -0.08 19.14
CA ALA A 373 -3.00 -0.70 18.71
C ALA A 373 -2.88 -2.08 19.34
N GLU A 374 -3.34 -3.12 18.61
CA GLU A 374 -3.43 -4.49 19.12
C GLU A 374 -2.82 -5.48 18.14
N LYS A 375 -2.29 -6.61 18.64
CA LYS A 375 -1.72 -7.67 17.82
C LYS A 375 -2.81 -8.33 16.97
N PHE A 376 -2.59 -8.39 15.65
CA PHE A 376 -3.47 -9.13 14.73
C PHE A 376 -2.91 -10.50 14.33
N ASP A 377 -1.70 -10.80 14.77
CA ASP A 377 -1.07 -12.11 14.68
C ASP A 377 -0.64 -12.55 16.08
N PRO A 378 -1.19 -13.66 16.61
CA PRO A 378 -0.88 -14.15 17.96
C PRO A 378 0.58 -14.61 18.15
N ALA A 379 1.32 -14.86 17.06
CA ALA A 379 2.73 -15.24 17.12
C ALA A 379 3.68 -14.08 17.47
N VAL A 380 3.25 -12.83 17.34
CA VAL A 380 4.07 -11.63 17.60
C VAL A 380 4.69 -11.65 18.99
N ASN A 381 6.03 -11.65 19.06
CA ASN A 381 6.78 -11.80 20.31
C ASN A 381 7.86 -10.74 20.56
N TRP A 382 8.23 -9.92 19.55
CA TRP A 382 9.28 -8.91 19.69
C TRP A 382 8.92 -7.77 20.65
N ALA A 383 7.63 -7.53 20.84
CA ALA A 383 7.09 -6.55 21.78
C ALA A 383 5.88 -7.14 22.52
N THR A 384 5.68 -6.72 23.76
CA THR A 384 4.53 -7.16 24.58
C THR A 384 3.24 -6.50 24.13
N HIS A 385 3.24 -5.18 23.94
CA HIS A 385 2.09 -4.35 23.55
C HIS A 385 2.60 -2.98 23.05
N VAL A 386 1.72 -2.17 22.51
CA VAL A 386 1.95 -0.74 22.28
C VAL A 386 1.42 0.03 23.49
N ASP A 387 2.27 0.77 24.16
CA ASP A 387 1.81 1.68 25.22
C ASP A 387 0.99 2.82 24.58
N MET A 388 -0.30 2.83 24.84
CA MET A 388 -1.25 3.77 24.21
C MET A 388 -0.98 5.23 24.57
N LYS A 389 -0.29 5.49 25.70
CA LYS A 389 0.05 6.84 26.12
C LYS A 389 1.22 7.42 25.31
N SER A 390 2.30 6.68 25.18
CA SER A 390 3.46 7.07 24.38
C SER A 390 3.30 6.77 22.88
N GLY A 391 2.44 5.81 22.53
CA GLY A 391 2.32 5.27 21.17
C GLY A 391 3.48 4.34 20.78
N ARG A 392 4.29 3.87 21.73
CA ARG A 392 5.51 3.10 21.46
C ARG A 392 5.33 1.62 21.81
N PRO A 393 5.77 0.70 20.94
CA PRO A 393 5.85 -0.72 21.27
C PRO A 393 6.81 -0.95 22.45
N GLN A 394 6.45 -1.88 23.34
CA GLN A 394 7.26 -2.27 24.49
C GLN A 394 8.10 -3.49 24.14
N VAL A 395 9.31 -3.22 23.64
CA VAL A 395 10.25 -4.21 23.08
C VAL A 395 10.75 -5.17 24.15
N LEU A 396 10.81 -6.46 23.81
CA LEU A 396 11.42 -7.50 24.64
C LEU A 396 12.91 -7.64 24.26
N ALA A 397 13.80 -7.43 25.22
CA ALA A 397 15.25 -7.47 25.03
C ALA A 397 15.74 -8.77 24.36
N LYS A 398 15.09 -9.89 24.64
CA LYS A 398 15.40 -11.20 24.03
C LYS A 398 15.34 -11.19 22.50
N TYR A 399 14.47 -10.37 21.92
CA TYR A 399 14.21 -10.31 20.48
C TYR A 399 14.70 -8.99 19.84
N SER A 400 15.38 -8.15 20.60
CA SER A 400 16.02 -6.93 20.09
C SER A 400 17.40 -7.26 19.50
N THR A 401 17.55 -7.11 18.21
CA THR A 401 18.85 -7.34 17.52
C THR A 401 19.86 -6.27 17.95
N HIS A 402 19.41 -5.08 18.31
CA HIS A 402 20.25 -4.02 18.88
C HIS A 402 20.85 -4.42 20.25
N ILE A 403 20.03 -4.96 21.15
CA ILE A 403 20.47 -5.36 22.51
C ILE A 403 21.34 -6.60 22.44
N GLN A 404 20.96 -7.60 21.62
CA GLN A 404 21.76 -8.81 21.45
C GLN A 404 23.13 -8.52 20.83
N GLY A 405 23.21 -7.65 19.85
CA GLY A 405 24.46 -7.12 19.31
C GLY A 405 24.74 -7.49 17.86
N GLU A 406 25.72 -6.78 17.30
CA GLU A 406 26.28 -7.06 15.97
C GLU A 406 26.97 -8.43 15.98
N ASP A 407 26.89 -9.19 14.88
CA ASP A 407 27.38 -10.55 14.71
C ASP A 407 26.77 -11.59 15.70
N VAL A 408 25.61 -11.29 16.26
CA VAL A 408 24.85 -12.20 17.12
C VAL A 408 23.56 -12.62 16.43
N ASN A 409 23.38 -13.91 16.23
CA ASN A 409 22.18 -14.46 15.62
C ASN A 409 21.04 -14.53 16.65
N THR A 410 20.15 -13.54 16.63
CA THR A 410 18.95 -13.48 17.49
C THR A 410 17.90 -14.47 16.97
N LYS A 411 17.50 -15.41 17.81
CA LYS A 411 16.66 -16.56 17.44
C LYS A 411 15.17 -16.33 17.71
N GLY A 412 14.34 -16.86 16.81
CA GLY A 412 12.92 -17.03 17.03
C GLY A 412 12.11 -15.74 17.09
N ILE A 413 12.48 -14.71 16.35
CA ILE A 413 11.76 -13.43 16.27
C ILE A 413 10.48 -13.62 15.43
N CYS A 414 9.35 -13.22 15.96
CA CYS A 414 8.06 -13.24 15.26
C CYS A 414 7.40 -11.85 15.31
N PRO A 415 6.95 -11.32 14.16
CA PRO A 415 7.02 -11.91 12.83
C PRO A 415 8.44 -11.87 12.23
N ALA A 416 8.62 -12.55 11.10
CA ALA A 416 9.80 -12.37 10.25
C ALA A 416 9.80 -10.96 9.61
N ALA A 417 10.88 -10.59 8.92
CA ALA A 417 11.03 -9.30 8.26
C ALA A 417 9.90 -9.00 7.25
N LEU A 418 9.37 -10.03 6.56
CA LEU A 418 8.18 -9.84 5.70
C LEU A 418 6.89 -9.54 6.47
N GLY A 419 6.94 -9.48 7.79
CA GLY A 419 5.85 -9.05 8.66
C GLY A 419 4.72 -10.04 8.83
N SER A 420 3.80 -9.75 9.76
CA SER A 420 2.52 -10.48 9.87
C SER A 420 1.57 -10.15 8.69
N LYS A 421 1.85 -9.12 7.92
CA LYS A 421 1.29 -8.72 6.65
C LYS A 421 2.30 -7.83 5.92
N ASP A 422 2.37 -7.93 4.61
CA ASP A 422 3.19 -7.07 3.76
C ASP A 422 2.28 -6.21 2.85
N GLN A 423 2.66 -6.02 1.59
CA GLN A 423 2.00 -5.17 0.61
C GLN A 423 0.58 -5.63 0.22
N GLN A 424 0.24 -6.89 0.42
CA GLN A 424 -1.07 -7.44 0.05
C GLN A 424 -2.20 -6.72 0.79
N PRO A 425 -3.12 -6.03 0.07
CA PRO A 425 -4.07 -5.15 0.72
C PRO A 425 -5.28 -5.87 1.31
N VAL A 426 -5.80 -5.29 2.40
CA VAL A 426 -7.07 -5.67 3.02
C VAL A 426 -8.27 -5.18 2.22
N SER A 427 -9.45 -5.69 2.57
CA SER A 427 -10.73 -5.10 2.17
C SER A 427 -11.62 -4.84 3.37
N PHE A 428 -12.48 -3.82 3.28
CA PHE A 428 -13.42 -3.42 4.32
C PHE A 428 -14.84 -3.80 3.94
N ASP A 429 -15.58 -4.42 4.85
CA ASP A 429 -17.01 -4.67 4.66
C ASP A 429 -17.84 -3.68 5.51
N PRO A 430 -18.49 -2.69 4.87
CA PRO A 430 -19.28 -1.70 5.59
C PRO A 430 -20.47 -2.28 6.38
N ALA A 431 -20.97 -3.45 5.98
CA ALA A 431 -22.13 -4.07 6.62
C ALA A 431 -21.78 -4.69 7.98
N THR A 432 -20.62 -5.31 8.13
CA THR A 432 -20.13 -5.88 9.38
C THR A 432 -19.23 -4.91 10.16
N GLY A 433 -18.61 -3.95 9.47
CA GLY A 433 -17.55 -3.11 10.01
C GLY A 433 -16.21 -3.83 10.16
N TYR A 434 -16.03 -4.99 9.51
CA TYR A 434 -14.81 -5.79 9.60
C TYR A 434 -13.89 -5.56 8.41
N PHE A 435 -12.59 -5.67 8.67
CA PHE A 435 -11.58 -5.85 7.64
C PHE A 435 -11.34 -7.33 7.39
N LEU A 436 -11.27 -7.72 6.12
CA LEU A 436 -10.78 -9.02 5.69
C LEU A 436 -9.28 -8.89 5.44
N VAL A 437 -8.48 -9.49 6.32
CA VAL A 437 -7.02 -9.27 6.38
C VAL A 437 -6.27 -10.53 5.95
N PRO A 438 -5.47 -10.48 4.88
CA PRO A 438 -4.55 -11.56 4.52
C PRO A 438 -3.29 -11.46 5.38
N THR A 439 -2.88 -12.55 6.02
CA THR A 439 -1.75 -12.52 6.97
C THR A 439 -0.66 -13.51 6.66
N ASN A 440 0.50 -13.26 7.25
CA ASN A 440 1.67 -14.13 7.27
C ASN A 440 1.88 -14.64 8.71
N HIS A 441 2.25 -15.91 8.83
CA HIS A 441 2.58 -16.59 10.09
C HIS A 441 3.98 -17.16 9.99
N VAL A 442 4.98 -16.29 9.96
CA VAL A 442 6.39 -16.63 9.69
C VAL A 442 7.26 -15.92 10.71
N CYS A 443 8.25 -16.64 11.23
CA CYS A 443 9.24 -16.11 12.15
C CYS A 443 10.64 -16.18 11.51
N MET A 444 11.63 -15.61 12.18
CA MET A 444 13.01 -15.58 11.66
C MET A 444 14.05 -15.70 12.76
N ASP A 445 15.22 -16.15 12.33
CA ASP A 445 16.48 -15.89 12.98
C ASP A 445 17.17 -14.74 12.24
N TYR A 446 17.84 -13.86 12.97
CA TYR A 446 18.33 -12.59 12.42
C TYR A 446 19.70 -12.25 13.00
N GLU A 447 20.70 -12.09 12.13
CA GLU A 447 22.09 -11.77 12.49
C GLU A 447 22.51 -10.47 11.79
N PRO A 448 22.56 -9.32 12.49
CA PRO A 448 23.04 -8.07 11.91
C PRO A 448 24.56 -8.08 11.82
N PHE A 449 25.11 -7.54 10.75
CA PHE A 449 26.55 -7.35 10.57
C PHE A 449 26.84 -5.98 9.96
N ARG A 450 28.08 -5.52 10.12
CA ARG A 450 28.49 -4.22 9.59
C ARG A 450 28.57 -4.25 8.07
N VAL A 451 28.01 -3.23 7.43
CA VAL A 451 28.06 -3.03 5.97
C VAL A 451 28.46 -1.59 5.67
N GLU A 452 29.27 -1.41 4.63
CA GLU A 452 29.66 -0.08 4.14
C GLU A 452 28.73 0.38 3.02
N TYR A 453 28.36 1.64 3.04
CA TYR A 453 27.50 2.22 2.01
C TYR A 453 28.27 2.49 0.72
N THR A 454 27.75 1.99 -0.37
CA THR A 454 28.15 2.37 -1.74
C THR A 454 26.89 2.59 -2.58
N ALA A 455 26.79 3.75 -3.21
CA ALA A 455 25.61 4.09 -4.00
C ALA A 455 25.30 3.04 -5.07
N GLY A 456 24.03 2.57 -5.12
CA GLY A 456 23.60 1.55 -6.06
C GLY A 456 24.04 0.12 -5.73
N GLN A 457 24.64 -0.10 -4.57
CA GLN A 457 24.97 -1.43 -4.05
C GLN A 457 24.09 -1.78 -2.85
N PRO A 458 23.85 -3.07 -2.58
CA PRO A 458 23.09 -3.49 -1.41
C PRO A 458 23.68 -2.95 -0.10
N TYR A 459 22.83 -2.33 0.70
CA TYR A 459 23.16 -1.75 2.02
C TYR A 459 22.28 -2.39 3.11
N VAL A 460 22.17 -3.72 3.09
CA VAL A 460 21.29 -4.48 4.00
C VAL A 460 21.95 -4.65 5.37
N GLY A 461 23.08 -5.35 5.47
CA GLY A 461 23.80 -5.54 6.74
C GLY A 461 23.15 -6.53 7.69
N ALA A 462 22.45 -7.56 7.16
CA ALA A 462 21.92 -8.66 7.96
C ALA A 462 21.79 -9.95 7.15
N THR A 463 21.89 -11.08 7.85
CA THR A 463 21.55 -12.42 7.34
C THR A 463 20.33 -12.93 8.09
N LEU A 464 19.34 -13.42 7.36
CA LEU A 464 18.10 -13.95 7.91
C LEU A 464 17.87 -15.40 7.48
N SER A 465 17.15 -16.15 8.33
CA SER A 465 16.51 -17.43 7.98
C SER A 465 15.07 -17.38 8.44
N MET A 466 14.13 -17.65 7.55
CA MET A 466 12.71 -17.65 7.88
C MET A 466 12.16 -19.07 8.01
N PHE A 467 11.16 -19.23 8.88
CA PHE A 467 10.49 -20.50 9.14
C PHE A 467 9.05 -20.26 9.62
N PRO A 468 8.15 -21.27 9.50
CA PRO A 468 6.77 -21.15 9.98
C PRO A 468 6.72 -20.79 11.46
N ALA A 469 5.80 -19.89 11.85
CA ALA A 469 5.61 -19.51 13.24
C ALA A 469 5.23 -20.74 14.09
N PRO A 470 5.69 -20.84 15.35
CA PRO A 470 5.21 -21.84 16.28
C PRO A 470 3.71 -21.74 16.49
N ASN A 471 3.05 -22.89 16.65
CA ASN A 471 1.59 -22.99 16.88
C ASN A 471 0.73 -22.39 15.74
N SER A 472 1.25 -22.38 14.52
CA SER A 472 0.53 -21.88 13.33
C SER A 472 -0.63 -22.78 12.88
N HIS A 473 -1.07 -23.75 13.69
CA HIS A 473 -2.10 -24.74 13.34
C HIS A 473 -1.87 -25.42 11.98
N GLY A 474 -0.61 -25.61 11.60
CA GLY A 474 -0.17 -26.23 10.34
C GLY A 474 -0.15 -25.30 9.14
N GLY A 475 -0.32 -23.98 9.32
CA GLY A 475 -0.30 -22.98 8.27
C GLY A 475 0.73 -21.88 8.49
N MET A 476 1.17 -21.27 7.38
CA MET A 476 2.08 -20.12 7.37
C MET A 476 1.34 -18.79 7.19
N GLY A 477 0.00 -18.80 7.14
CA GLY A 477 -0.83 -17.62 6.99
C GLY A 477 -2.27 -17.88 7.38
N ASN A 478 -3.00 -16.81 7.53
CA ASN A 478 -4.44 -16.83 7.81
C ASN A 478 -5.14 -15.77 6.97
N VAL A 479 -6.43 -15.97 6.75
CA VAL A 479 -7.35 -14.86 6.48
C VAL A 479 -8.14 -14.61 7.76
N ILE A 480 -8.11 -13.40 8.26
CA ILE A 480 -8.84 -13.03 9.49
C ILE A 480 -9.89 -11.97 9.20
N ALA A 481 -10.99 -11.98 9.96
CA ALA A 481 -11.85 -10.82 10.11
C ALA A 481 -11.39 -10.02 11.32
N TRP A 482 -11.05 -8.77 11.09
CA TRP A 482 -10.59 -7.85 12.12
C TRP A 482 -11.63 -6.78 12.43
N ASN A 483 -11.94 -6.62 13.69
CA ASN A 483 -12.79 -5.53 14.18
C ASN A 483 -11.92 -4.34 14.58
N PRO A 484 -11.85 -3.26 13.76
CA PRO A 484 -10.89 -2.18 13.96
C PRO A 484 -11.18 -1.31 15.19
N THR A 485 -12.42 -1.27 15.66
CA THR A 485 -12.80 -0.44 16.80
C THR A 485 -12.66 -1.16 18.13
N GLN A 486 -12.73 -2.51 18.11
CA GLN A 486 -12.52 -3.36 19.28
C GLN A 486 -11.09 -3.89 19.37
N GLY A 487 -10.30 -3.82 18.30
CA GLY A 487 -8.93 -4.32 18.28
C GLY A 487 -8.85 -5.84 18.45
N LYS A 488 -9.72 -6.60 17.76
CA LYS A 488 -9.75 -8.06 17.91
C LYS A 488 -10.05 -8.81 16.62
N ILE A 489 -9.58 -10.05 16.57
CA ILE A 489 -9.93 -11.03 15.56
C ILE A 489 -11.33 -11.60 15.89
N GLU A 490 -12.26 -11.52 14.93
CA GLU A 490 -13.60 -12.09 15.07
C GLU A 490 -13.63 -13.56 14.62
N TRP A 491 -12.89 -13.91 13.57
CA TRP A 491 -12.65 -15.26 13.11
C TRP A 491 -11.35 -15.34 12.30
N SER A 492 -10.82 -16.56 12.14
CA SER A 492 -9.56 -16.84 11.44
C SER A 492 -9.67 -18.14 10.63
N ILE A 493 -9.16 -18.12 9.40
CA ILE A 493 -9.06 -19.28 8.52
C ILE A 493 -7.58 -19.54 8.25
N PRO A 494 -7.00 -20.67 8.72
CA PRO A 494 -5.61 -21.01 8.43
C PRO A 494 -5.42 -21.42 6.98
N GLU A 495 -4.30 -21.02 6.39
CA GLU A 495 -3.85 -21.43 5.06
C GLU A 495 -2.44 -22.03 5.15
N LYS A 496 -2.13 -22.97 4.26
CA LYS A 496 -0.85 -23.70 4.28
C LYS A 496 0.35 -22.75 4.16
N PHE A 497 0.25 -21.77 3.26
CA PHE A 497 1.25 -20.72 3.06
C PHE A 497 0.69 -19.35 3.45
N SER A 498 1.56 -18.35 3.53
CA SER A 498 1.14 -16.96 3.67
C SER A 498 0.06 -16.60 2.66
N VAL A 499 -0.93 -15.81 3.06
CA VAL A 499 -1.92 -15.25 2.14
C VAL A 499 -1.34 -13.95 1.60
N TRP A 500 -0.71 -14.01 0.43
CA TRP A 500 0.06 -12.91 -0.17
C TRP A 500 -0.70 -12.15 -1.25
N ALA A 501 -1.99 -12.43 -1.41
CA ALA A 501 -2.88 -11.78 -2.35
C ALA A 501 -3.83 -10.81 -1.66
N GLY A 502 -4.11 -9.67 -2.30
CA GLY A 502 -5.07 -8.70 -1.79
C GLY A 502 -6.51 -9.22 -1.84
N THR A 503 -7.30 -8.87 -0.84
CA THR A 503 -8.68 -9.31 -0.67
C THR A 503 -9.69 -8.37 -1.33
N LEU A 504 -10.93 -8.84 -1.46
CA LEU A 504 -12.10 -8.09 -1.94
C LEU A 504 -13.30 -8.42 -1.07
N THR A 505 -14.12 -7.42 -0.71
CA THR A 505 -15.46 -7.64 -0.14
C THR A 505 -16.55 -7.15 -1.08
N THR A 506 -17.76 -7.70 -0.93
CA THR A 506 -18.92 -7.35 -1.76
C THR A 506 -20.10 -6.92 -0.90
N ALA A 507 -21.02 -6.15 -1.49
CA ALA A 507 -22.25 -5.71 -0.83
C ALA A 507 -23.19 -6.87 -0.42
N THR A 508 -22.91 -8.10 -0.86
CA THR A 508 -23.65 -9.31 -0.47
C THR A 508 -23.04 -10.06 0.71
N GLY A 509 -21.95 -9.53 1.30
CA GLY A 509 -21.22 -10.14 2.39
C GLY A 509 -20.36 -11.34 1.98
N VAL A 510 -20.06 -11.49 0.69
CA VAL A 510 -19.07 -12.42 0.18
C VAL A 510 -17.73 -11.72 0.13
N GLY A 511 -16.70 -12.32 0.73
CA GLY A 511 -15.30 -11.92 0.60
C GLY A 511 -14.56 -12.84 -0.35
N PHE A 512 -13.52 -12.34 -1.02
CA PHE A 512 -12.64 -13.13 -1.89
C PHE A 512 -11.19 -12.94 -1.49
N TYR A 513 -10.41 -14.01 -1.57
CA TYR A 513 -8.96 -14.01 -1.42
C TYR A 513 -8.33 -15.13 -2.25
N ALA A 514 -7.05 -15.01 -2.54
CA ALA A 514 -6.32 -16.04 -3.29
C ALA A 514 -5.09 -16.51 -2.52
N THR A 515 -4.61 -17.71 -2.85
CA THR A 515 -3.55 -18.39 -2.10
C THR A 515 -2.31 -18.64 -2.96
N LEU A 516 -1.14 -18.81 -2.30
CA LEU A 516 0.11 -19.15 -2.97
C LEU A 516 0.11 -20.53 -3.59
N ASP A 517 -0.70 -21.47 -3.09
CA ASP A 517 -0.92 -22.81 -3.68
C ASP A 517 -1.98 -22.83 -4.79
N ALA A 518 -2.23 -21.65 -5.39
CA ALA A 518 -2.99 -21.47 -6.62
C ALA A 518 -4.50 -21.73 -6.49
N ARG A 519 -5.17 -21.11 -5.51
CA ARG A 519 -6.63 -21.14 -5.37
C ARG A 519 -7.20 -19.73 -5.21
N LEU A 520 -8.36 -19.49 -5.78
CA LEU A 520 -9.23 -18.37 -5.44
C LEU A 520 -10.35 -18.92 -4.55
N LYS A 521 -10.61 -18.28 -3.42
CA LYS A 521 -11.61 -18.71 -2.45
C LYS A 521 -12.62 -17.60 -2.17
N ALA A 522 -13.87 -17.99 -1.93
CA ALA A 522 -14.93 -17.10 -1.47
C ALA A 522 -15.34 -17.48 -0.04
N VAL A 523 -15.55 -16.47 0.79
CA VAL A 523 -15.86 -16.61 2.21
C VAL A 523 -17.05 -15.75 2.61
N ASP A 524 -17.84 -16.22 3.56
CA ASP A 524 -18.82 -15.36 4.26
C ASP A 524 -18.07 -14.43 5.21
N VAL A 525 -18.06 -13.13 4.94
CA VAL A 525 -17.31 -12.12 5.74
C VAL A 525 -17.75 -12.10 7.20
N LYS A 526 -19.02 -12.39 7.49
CA LYS A 526 -19.54 -12.38 8.86
C LYS A 526 -19.08 -13.57 9.70
N SER A 527 -19.02 -14.76 9.09
CA SER A 527 -18.81 -16.03 9.82
C SER A 527 -17.49 -16.72 9.55
N GLY A 528 -16.75 -16.34 8.51
CA GLY A 528 -15.54 -17.04 8.07
C GLY A 528 -15.79 -18.36 7.34
N LYS A 529 -17.05 -18.71 7.06
CA LYS A 529 -17.37 -19.94 6.33
C LYS A 529 -16.88 -19.85 4.89
N ILE A 530 -16.09 -20.83 4.44
CA ILE A 530 -15.71 -20.97 3.03
C ILE A 530 -16.98 -21.35 2.24
N LEU A 531 -17.31 -20.55 1.25
CA LEU A 531 -18.47 -20.71 0.38
C LEU A 531 -18.13 -21.38 -0.96
N TRP A 532 -16.90 -21.19 -1.43
CA TRP A 532 -16.42 -21.72 -2.69
C TRP A 532 -14.89 -21.71 -2.76
N THR A 533 -14.34 -22.66 -3.49
CA THR A 533 -12.91 -22.73 -3.83
C THR A 533 -12.79 -23.05 -5.32
N SER A 534 -11.98 -22.29 -6.04
CA SER A 534 -11.75 -22.52 -7.47
C SER A 534 -11.06 -23.85 -7.74
N PRO A 535 -11.15 -24.39 -8.96
CA PRO A 535 -10.15 -25.32 -9.48
C PRO A 535 -8.74 -24.72 -9.31
N LYS A 536 -7.70 -25.57 -9.39
CA LYS A 536 -6.32 -25.10 -9.31
C LYS A 536 -6.03 -24.12 -10.46
N LEU A 537 -5.48 -22.96 -10.11
CA LEU A 537 -5.08 -21.92 -11.05
C LEU A 537 -3.71 -22.25 -11.66
N PRO A 538 -3.33 -21.62 -12.79
CA PRO A 538 -2.06 -21.89 -13.45
C PRO A 538 -0.83 -21.59 -12.60
N SER A 539 -0.93 -20.61 -11.70
CA SER A 539 0.14 -20.20 -10.78
C SER A 539 -0.47 -19.70 -9.47
N GLY A 540 0.34 -19.66 -8.42
CA GLY A 540 -0.01 -19.00 -7.16
C GLY A 540 -0.29 -17.52 -7.37
N SER A 541 -1.02 -16.91 -6.43
CA SER A 541 -1.45 -15.52 -6.56
C SER A 541 -0.83 -14.64 -5.49
N ILE A 542 -0.21 -13.57 -5.95
CA ILE A 542 0.25 -12.42 -5.16
C ILE A 542 -0.41 -11.12 -5.62
N GLY A 543 -1.30 -11.21 -6.59
CA GLY A 543 -2.12 -10.12 -7.10
C GLY A 543 -3.35 -9.84 -6.23
N ASN A 544 -4.16 -8.87 -6.65
CA ASN A 544 -5.34 -8.44 -5.91
C ASN A 544 -6.61 -8.91 -6.61
N VAL A 545 -7.61 -9.30 -5.82
CA VAL A 545 -8.94 -9.64 -6.36
C VAL A 545 -9.70 -8.36 -6.69
N HIS A 546 -10.28 -8.30 -7.89
CA HIS A 546 -11.08 -7.18 -8.39
C HIS A 546 -12.45 -7.67 -8.87
N SER A 547 -13.45 -6.76 -8.89
CA SER A 547 -14.77 -7.09 -9.44
C SER A 547 -15.31 -5.92 -10.25
N TRP A 548 -15.96 -6.23 -11.36
CA TRP A 548 -16.60 -5.27 -12.26
C TRP A 548 -17.86 -5.88 -12.89
N GLU A 549 -18.61 -5.07 -13.58
CA GLU A 549 -19.74 -5.50 -14.40
C GLU A 549 -19.50 -5.12 -15.85
N HIS A 550 -19.86 -6.01 -16.76
CA HIS A 550 -19.90 -5.72 -18.18
C HIS A 550 -21.15 -6.35 -18.80
N ARG A 551 -21.98 -5.54 -19.44
CA ARG A 551 -23.24 -5.96 -20.09
C ARG A 551 -24.17 -6.75 -19.17
N GLY A 552 -24.33 -6.26 -17.93
CA GLY A 552 -25.23 -6.87 -16.93
C GLY A 552 -24.68 -8.14 -16.27
N LYS A 553 -23.44 -8.53 -16.53
CA LYS A 553 -22.80 -9.67 -15.91
C LYS A 553 -21.66 -9.24 -15.01
N GLN A 554 -21.68 -9.69 -13.75
CA GLN A 554 -20.62 -9.44 -12.78
C GLN A 554 -19.48 -10.44 -12.98
N TYR A 555 -18.26 -9.91 -12.93
CA TYR A 555 -17.01 -10.66 -13.01
C TYR A 555 -16.17 -10.46 -11.74
N VAL A 556 -15.39 -11.49 -11.43
CA VAL A 556 -14.33 -11.45 -10.41
C VAL A 556 -13.04 -11.86 -11.09
N GLY A 557 -12.01 -11.03 -10.98
CA GLY A 557 -10.71 -11.26 -11.60
C GLY A 557 -9.58 -11.33 -10.57
N ILE A 558 -8.61 -12.20 -10.83
CA ILE A 558 -7.37 -12.33 -10.08
C ILE A 558 -6.19 -12.48 -11.03
N LEU A 559 -5.17 -11.67 -10.82
CA LEU A 559 -3.90 -11.78 -11.55
C LEU A 559 -3.04 -12.82 -10.84
N THR A 560 -2.71 -13.92 -11.56
CA THR A 560 -1.87 -15.00 -11.05
C THR A 560 -0.44 -14.86 -11.58
N GLY A 561 0.51 -15.33 -10.83
CA GLY A 561 1.94 -15.31 -11.15
C GLY A 561 2.73 -15.24 -9.85
N ILE A 562 3.29 -16.38 -9.46
CA ILE A 562 4.08 -16.49 -8.23
C ILE A 562 5.37 -15.66 -8.34
N GLY A 563 5.77 -15.06 -7.26
CA GLY A 563 6.95 -14.21 -7.11
C GLY A 563 6.79 -13.31 -5.89
N GLY A 564 7.28 -12.08 -5.98
CA GLY A 564 7.40 -11.22 -4.81
C GLY A 564 8.34 -11.85 -3.78
N TRP A 565 8.38 -11.31 -2.58
CA TRP A 565 9.32 -11.82 -1.59
C TRP A 565 9.03 -13.28 -1.18
N ALA A 566 7.77 -13.64 -0.94
CA ALA A 566 7.39 -15.01 -0.60
C ALA A 566 7.71 -16.03 -1.71
N GLY A 567 7.69 -15.61 -2.97
CA GLY A 567 7.95 -16.47 -4.13
C GLY A 567 9.33 -16.31 -4.77
N ILE A 568 10.24 -15.55 -4.15
CA ILE A 568 11.52 -15.17 -4.75
C ILE A 568 12.41 -16.39 -5.11
N GLY A 569 12.34 -17.45 -4.34
CA GLY A 569 13.06 -18.69 -4.63
C GLY A 569 12.72 -19.25 -6.00
N LEU A 570 11.41 -19.31 -6.34
CA LEU A 570 10.94 -19.74 -7.66
C LEU A 570 11.25 -18.69 -8.73
N ALA A 571 10.96 -17.42 -8.45
CA ALA A 571 11.06 -16.34 -9.42
C ALA A 571 12.51 -16.07 -9.87
N ALA A 572 13.49 -16.23 -8.98
CA ALA A 572 14.90 -15.95 -9.23
C ALA A 572 15.79 -17.22 -9.24
N GLY A 573 15.21 -18.41 -9.04
CA GLY A 573 15.97 -19.67 -9.03
C GLY A 573 16.95 -19.77 -7.86
N LEU A 574 16.55 -19.31 -6.67
CA LEU A 574 17.38 -19.31 -5.46
C LEU A 574 17.11 -20.57 -4.62
N GLU A 575 18.14 -21.13 -3.97
CA GLU A 575 18.05 -22.44 -3.32
C GLU A 575 18.48 -22.47 -1.84
N LYS A 576 19.37 -21.57 -1.40
CA LYS A 576 19.88 -21.56 -0.02
C LYS A 576 18.85 -20.96 0.93
N ASP A 577 18.76 -21.48 2.15
CA ASP A 577 17.79 -21.02 3.16
C ASP A 577 17.89 -19.51 3.47
N THR A 578 19.09 -18.95 3.40
CA THR A 578 19.35 -17.54 3.63
C THR A 578 19.20 -16.66 2.38
N ASP A 579 19.02 -17.26 1.19
CA ASP A 579 18.81 -16.52 -0.03
C ASP A 579 17.45 -15.76 0.00
N GLY A 580 17.34 -14.72 -0.82
CA GLY A 580 16.15 -13.88 -0.85
C GLY A 580 15.85 -13.27 0.51
N LEU A 581 16.91 -12.86 1.23
CA LEU A 581 16.79 -12.29 2.59
C LEU A 581 16.05 -13.25 3.54
N GLY A 582 16.34 -14.55 3.44
CA GLY A 582 15.83 -15.62 4.29
C GLY A 582 14.50 -16.23 3.85
N ALA A 583 13.81 -15.67 2.87
CA ALA A 583 12.49 -16.16 2.46
C ALA A 583 12.55 -17.55 1.81
N VAL A 584 13.63 -17.89 1.09
CA VAL A 584 13.78 -19.19 0.41
C VAL A 584 13.64 -20.36 1.39
N GLY A 585 14.24 -20.27 2.58
CA GLY A 585 14.09 -21.28 3.63
C GLY A 585 12.65 -21.48 4.10
N GLY A 586 11.95 -20.37 4.34
CA GLY A 586 10.55 -20.39 4.79
C GLY A 586 9.56 -20.95 3.76
N TYR A 587 9.80 -20.67 2.49
CA TYR A 587 8.86 -21.01 1.41
C TYR A 587 9.33 -22.14 0.47
N ARG A 588 10.34 -22.92 0.85
CA ARG A 588 10.91 -24.02 0.06
C ARG A 588 9.87 -25.01 -0.45
N GLU A 589 8.87 -25.33 0.36
CA GLU A 589 7.80 -26.27 0.00
C GLU A 589 6.87 -25.76 -1.12
N LEU A 590 6.90 -24.46 -1.40
CA LEU A 590 5.99 -23.81 -2.35
C LEU A 590 6.14 -24.38 -3.76
N ALA A 591 7.36 -24.75 -4.18
CA ALA A 591 7.66 -25.37 -5.47
C ALA A 591 6.91 -26.70 -5.73
N LYS A 592 6.43 -27.38 -4.68
CA LYS A 592 5.60 -28.59 -4.81
C LYS A 592 4.16 -28.29 -5.20
N TYR A 593 3.72 -27.02 -5.08
CA TYR A 593 2.31 -26.63 -5.24
C TYR A 593 2.05 -25.71 -6.42
N THR A 594 3.05 -24.97 -6.87
CA THR A 594 2.91 -23.96 -7.91
C THR A 594 4.21 -23.75 -8.68
N ASP A 595 4.09 -23.09 -9.83
CA ASP A 595 5.22 -22.67 -10.68
C ASP A 595 4.94 -21.27 -11.23
N LEU A 596 5.93 -20.71 -11.94
CA LEU A 596 5.86 -19.36 -12.51
C LEU A 596 4.64 -19.17 -13.41
N GLY A 597 4.11 -17.98 -13.46
CA GLY A 597 2.97 -17.61 -14.26
C GLY A 597 2.89 -16.12 -14.54
N GLY A 598 1.80 -15.70 -15.13
CA GLY A 598 1.51 -14.31 -15.46
C GLY A 598 0.18 -14.23 -16.20
N THR A 599 -0.92 -14.66 -15.56
CA THR A 599 -2.22 -14.81 -16.19
C THR A 599 -3.32 -14.16 -15.34
N LEU A 600 -4.10 -13.29 -15.98
CA LEU A 600 -5.37 -12.83 -15.41
C LEU A 600 -6.40 -13.95 -15.58
N MET A 601 -6.98 -14.40 -14.48
CA MET A 601 -8.07 -15.37 -14.41
C MET A 601 -9.37 -14.65 -14.08
N VAL A 602 -10.39 -14.82 -14.88
CA VAL A 602 -11.68 -14.13 -14.74
C VAL A 602 -12.80 -15.15 -14.56
N PHE A 603 -13.60 -14.93 -13.51
CA PHE A 603 -14.70 -15.80 -13.10
C PHE A 603 -16.04 -15.07 -13.19
N ALA A 604 -17.10 -15.82 -13.50
CA ALA A 604 -18.47 -15.32 -13.51
C ALA A 604 -19.44 -16.46 -13.21
N LEU A 605 -20.69 -16.13 -12.92
CA LEU A 605 -21.78 -17.12 -12.90
C LEU A 605 -22.03 -17.67 -14.32
N PRO A 606 -22.48 -18.91 -14.45
CA PRO A 606 -22.92 -19.43 -15.75
C PRO A 606 -24.06 -18.59 -16.34
N ASN A 607 -24.25 -18.67 -17.66
CA ASN A 607 -25.36 -17.99 -18.36
C ASN A 607 -26.71 -18.57 -17.95
#